data_09d83360ecf7b29ee9e9e4a38bd43fe6
#
_entry.id   09d83360ecf7b29ee9e9e4a38bd43fe6
#
_cell.length_a   1.000
_cell.length_b   1.000
_cell.length_c   1.000
_cell.angle_alpha   90.00
_cell.angle_beta   90.00
_cell.angle_gamma   90.00
#
_symmetry.space_group_name_H-M   'P 1'
#
loop_
_entity.id
_entity.type
_entity.pdbx_description
1 polymer ?
#
loop_
_entity_poly.entity_id
_entity_poly.type
_entity_poly.pdbx_seq_one_letter_code
_entity_poly.pdbx_strand_id
1 'polypeptide(L)'
;MLSKKMIWRAACLAALIFLPACGAGDDDGRRLGDIIVGTWQRGWGEGDVVIEGTTELNPEDFSYDGFYFLDDGPYNGMVRKGTFSSWDIFGNPISKGSYQCDNNNMKLEFRDSEGVDRKILAQVVTFTEDTIWLKYEDETYHITVTFVIRKV
;
A
#
# COMPACT_ATOMS: atom_id res chain seq x y z
N MET A 1 -1.77 -14.66 20.17
CA MET A 1 -2.70 -14.37 19.07
C MET A 1 -3.76 -13.34 19.45
N LEU A 2 -4.46 -13.52 20.54
CA LEU A 2 -5.47 -12.56 21.00
C LEU A 2 -4.88 -11.17 21.31
N SER A 3 -3.69 -11.10 21.88
CA SER A 3 -3.01 -9.84 22.19
C SER A 3 -2.60 -9.06 20.93
N LYS A 4 -2.17 -9.73 19.87
CA LYS A 4 -1.84 -9.09 18.60
C LYS A 4 -3.07 -8.50 17.91
N LYS A 5 -4.20 -9.21 17.97
CA LYS A 5 -5.47 -8.71 17.45
C LYS A 5 -6.00 -7.51 18.25
N MET A 6 -5.80 -7.50 19.55
CA MET A 6 -6.21 -6.37 20.40
C MET A 6 -5.33 -5.14 20.15
N ILE A 7 -4.05 -5.30 20.02
CA ILE A 7 -3.12 -4.21 19.70
C ILE A 7 -3.44 -3.62 18.32
N TRP A 8 -3.74 -4.47 17.37
CA TRP A 8 -4.15 -4.08 16.04
C TRP A 8 -5.44 -3.26 16.05
N ARG A 9 -6.44 -3.72 16.77
CA ARG A 9 -7.72 -2.99 16.89
C ARG A 9 -7.53 -1.62 17.53
N ALA A 10 -6.67 -1.53 18.52
CA ALA A 10 -6.34 -0.27 19.15
C ALA A 10 -5.60 0.67 18.20
N ALA A 11 -4.66 0.16 17.43
CA ALA A 11 -3.95 0.93 16.42
C ALA A 11 -4.87 1.41 15.29
N CYS A 12 -5.79 0.56 14.84
CA CYS A 12 -6.80 0.94 13.86
C CYS A 12 -7.76 2.00 14.40
N LEU A 13 -8.15 1.91 15.66
CA LEU A 13 -9.00 2.90 16.30
C LEU A 13 -8.30 4.25 16.42
N ALA A 14 -7.03 4.25 16.77
CA ALA A 14 -6.23 5.47 16.82
C ALA A 14 -6.09 6.11 15.45
N ALA A 15 -5.85 5.31 14.41
CA ALA A 15 -5.81 5.79 13.03
C ALA A 15 -7.16 6.36 12.57
N LEU A 16 -8.26 5.73 12.95
CA LEU A 16 -9.60 6.20 12.63
C LEU A 16 -9.96 7.54 13.34
N ILE A 17 -9.40 7.79 14.51
CA ILE A 17 -9.62 9.06 15.23
C ILE A 17 -8.89 10.21 14.50
N PHE A 18 -7.73 9.96 13.90
CA PHE A 18 -6.99 10.97 13.16
C PHE A 18 -7.50 11.19 11.73
N LEU A 19 -8.00 10.16 11.08
CA LEU A 19 -8.48 10.22 9.69
C LEU A 19 -9.62 11.24 9.47
N PRO A 20 -10.64 11.35 10.31
CA PRO A 20 -11.71 12.34 10.10
C PRO A 20 -11.27 13.79 10.29
N ALA A 21 -10.25 14.02 11.12
CA ALA A 21 -9.81 15.37 11.45
C ALA A 21 -8.81 15.92 10.43
N CYS A 22 -7.93 15.07 9.90
CA CYS A 22 -6.81 15.50 9.06
C CYS A 22 -6.90 14.99 7.63
N GLY A 23 -7.80 14.05 7.32
CA GLY A 23 -7.67 13.23 6.13
C GLY A 23 -6.35 12.46 6.19
N ALA A 24 -6.04 11.66 5.19
CA ALA A 24 -4.73 11.02 5.09
C ALA A 24 -3.72 11.98 4.42
N GLY A 25 -3.58 13.18 4.95
CA GLY A 25 -2.57 14.14 4.50
C GLY A 25 -1.34 14.09 5.39
N ASP A 26 -0.18 14.49 4.90
CA ASP A 26 0.94 14.74 5.77
C ASP A 26 0.79 16.11 6.46
N ASP A 27 1.57 16.33 7.51
CA ASP A 27 1.49 17.55 8.33
C ASP A 27 1.86 18.83 7.56
N ASP A 28 2.60 18.71 6.46
CA ASP A 28 3.00 19.83 5.60
C ASP A 28 1.96 20.18 4.54
N GLY A 29 0.80 19.51 4.55
CA GLY A 29 -0.26 19.71 3.57
C GLY A 29 0.02 19.11 2.20
N ARG A 30 1.04 18.28 2.09
CA ARG A 30 1.34 17.57 0.84
C ARG A 30 0.29 16.51 0.56
N ARG A 31 0.06 16.27 -0.70
CA ARG A 31 -0.83 15.21 -1.15
C ARG A 31 -0.03 13.97 -1.52
N LEU A 32 -0.66 12.80 -1.45
CA LEU A 32 0.00 11.57 -1.84
C LEU A 32 0.52 11.64 -3.28
N GLY A 33 -0.25 12.25 -4.18
CA GLY A 33 0.17 12.45 -5.56
C GLY A 33 1.47 13.27 -5.72
N ASP A 34 1.81 14.11 -4.75
CA ASP A 34 3.04 14.90 -4.79
C ASP A 34 4.28 14.05 -4.48
N ILE A 35 4.11 12.97 -3.71
CA ILE A 35 5.23 12.18 -3.16
C ILE A 35 5.37 10.80 -3.76
N ILE A 36 4.32 10.26 -4.40
CA ILE A 36 4.26 8.84 -4.81
C ILE A 36 5.29 8.48 -5.88
N VAL A 37 5.64 9.42 -6.76
CA VAL A 37 6.58 9.16 -7.86
C VAL A 37 7.95 8.77 -7.32
N GLY A 38 8.47 7.66 -7.79
CA GLY A 38 9.79 7.15 -7.42
C GLY A 38 9.77 5.70 -6.98
N THR A 39 10.85 5.32 -6.34
CA THR A 39 11.08 3.94 -5.88
C THR A 39 10.71 3.81 -4.40
N TRP A 40 9.94 2.79 -4.13
CA TRP A 40 9.46 2.47 -2.78
C TRP A 40 9.78 1.03 -2.45
N GLN A 41 10.16 0.77 -1.22
CA GLN A 41 10.47 -0.57 -0.75
C GLN A 41 9.56 -0.94 0.42
N ARG A 42 9.07 -2.17 0.41
CA ARG A 42 8.28 -2.73 1.50
C ARG A 42 9.12 -2.80 2.78
N GLY A 43 8.52 -2.50 3.91
CA GLY A 43 9.14 -2.73 5.21
C GLY A 43 9.22 -4.22 5.54
N TRP A 44 10.33 -4.65 6.12
CA TRP A 44 10.59 -6.04 6.54
C TRP A 44 10.73 -6.17 8.06
N GLY A 45 10.57 -5.07 8.79
CA GLY A 45 10.63 -5.07 10.25
C GLY A 45 9.40 -5.69 10.89
N GLU A 46 9.51 -5.97 12.19
CA GLU A 46 8.37 -6.43 12.96
C GLU A 46 7.25 -5.39 12.95
N GLY A 47 6.05 -5.84 12.61
CA GLY A 47 4.88 -4.97 12.50
C GLY A 47 4.74 -4.23 11.17
N ASP A 48 5.72 -4.31 10.28
CA ASP A 48 5.67 -3.64 8.97
C ASP A 48 4.68 -4.28 8.00
N VAL A 49 4.33 -5.54 8.22
CA VAL A 49 3.25 -6.23 7.51
C VAL A 49 2.37 -6.93 8.53
N VAL A 50 1.09 -6.63 8.52
CA VAL A 50 0.10 -7.23 9.41
C VAL A 50 -0.98 -7.89 8.57
N ILE A 51 -1.18 -9.18 8.79
CA ILE A 51 -2.17 -9.99 8.08
C ILE A 51 -3.22 -10.44 9.07
N GLU A 52 -4.48 -10.13 8.78
CA GLU A 52 -5.65 -10.54 9.57
C GLU A 52 -6.60 -11.36 8.72
N GLY A 53 -7.13 -12.44 9.27
CA GLY A 53 -8.13 -13.28 8.59
C GLY A 53 -8.05 -14.73 8.99
N THR A 54 -8.74 -15.57 8.22
CA THR A 54 -8.90 -17.00 8.50
C THR A 54 -7.76 -17.86 7.94
N THR A 55 -6.90 -17.30 7.11
CA THR A 55 -5.80 -18.02 6.47
C THR A 55 -4.50 -17.77 7.23
N GLU A 56 -3.72 -18.83 7.45
CA GLU A 56 -2.40 -18.75 8.07
C GLU A 56 -1.34 -18.35 7.04
N LEU A 57 -1.39 -17.11 6.59
CA LEU A 57 -0.31 -16.52 5.80
C LEU A 57 0.63 -15.75 6.72
N ASN A 58 1.91 -15.94 6.50
CA ASN A 58 2.94 -15.17 7.18
C ASN A 58 3.32 -13.94 6.37
N PRO A 59 3.82 -12.87 7.01
CA PRO A 59 4.35 -11.72 6.28
C PRO A 59 5.42 -12.07 5.23
N GLU A 60 6.14 -13.16 5.46
CA GLU A 60 7.17 -13.69 4.55
C GLU A 60 6.60 -14.20 3.23
N ASP A 61 5.33 -14.62 3.23
CA ASP A 61 4.65 -15.11 2.02
C ASP A 61 4.19 -13.96 1.10
N PHE A 62 4.33 -12.73 1.57
CA PHE A 62 4.01 -11.55 0.79
C PHE A 62 5.15 -11.24 -0.17
N SER A 63 4.96 -11.52 -1.44
CA SER A 63 6.03 -11.57 -2.44
C SER A 63 6.55 -10.20 -2.91
N TYR A 64 5.79 -9.14 -2.73
CA TYR A 64 6.20 -7.82 -3.19
C TYR A 64 7.29 -7.24 -2.29
N ASP A 65 8.42 -6.88 -2.87
CA ASP A 65 9.50 -6.20 -2.15
C ASP A 65 9.55 -4.70 -2.46
N GLY A 66 9.30 -4.32 -3.68
CA GLY A 66 9.38 -2.93 -4.07
C GLY A 66 8.44 -2.55 -5.21
N PHE A 67 8.27 -1.24 -5.33
CA PHE A 67 7.42 -0.61 -6.32
C PHE A 67 8.14 0.59 -6.92
N TYR A 68 7.95 0.79 -8.20
CA TYR A 68 8.39 1.99 -8.89
C TYR A 68 7.19 2.65 -9.56
N PHE A 69 6.86 3.86 -9.14
CA PHE A 69 5.76 4.64 -9.69
C PHE A 69 6.31 5.74 -10.59
N LEU A 70 5.90 5.73 -11.84
CA LEU A 70 6.39 6.68 -12.85
C LEU A 70 5.51 7.93 -12.91
N ASP A 71 6.14 9.02 -13.29
CA ASP A 71 5.47 10.29 -13.59
C ASP A 71 5.22 10.35 -15.12
N ASP A 72 4.31 9.50 -15.59
CA ASP A 72 4.01 9.36 -17.01
C ASP A 72 2.51 9.50 -17.34
N GLY A 73 1.75 10.04 -16.41
CA GLY A 73 0.33 10.25 -16.56
C GLY A 73 -0.14 11.57 -15.95
N PRO A 74 -1.44 11.86 -16.01
CA PRO A 74 -1.98 13.13 -15.54
C PRO A 74 -1.98 13.25 -14.01
N TYR A 75 -1.76 14.45 -13.54
CA TYR A 75 -1.91 14.83 -12.14
C TYR A 75 -2.62 16.16 -12.03
N ASN A 76 -3.80 16.18 -11.40
CA ASN A 76 -4.60 17.38 -11.25
C ASN A 76 -4.44 18.09 -9.89
N GLY A 77 -3.43 17.72 -9.11
CA GLY A 77 -3.20 18.20 -7.75
C GLY A 77 -3.93 17.41 -6.67
N MET A 78 -4.82 16.50 -7.03
CA MET A 78 -5.54 15.62 -6.11
C MET A 78 -5.36 14.15 -6.47
N VAL A 79 -5.61 13.79 -7.71
CA VAL A 79 -5.52 12.43 -8.22
C VAL A 79 -4.37 12.34 -9.22
N ARG A 80 -3.44 11.44 -8.95
CA ARG A 80 -2.34 11.12 -9.86
C ARG A 80 -2.59 9.76 -10.50
N LYS A 81 -2.35 9.69 -11.80
CA LYS A 81 -2.37 8.45 -12.57
C LYS A 81 -1.02 8.26 -13.26
N GLY A 82 -0.65 7.03 -13.50
CA GLY A 82 0.57 6.69 -14.21
C GLY A 82 0.75 5.19 -14.31
N THR A 83 1.94 4.77 -14.68
CA THR A 83 2.32 3.36 -14.71
C THR A 83 3.23 3.01 -13.54
N PHE A 84 3.20 1.74 -13.15
CA PHE A 84 4.05 1.23 -12.09
C PHE A 84 4.65 -0.11 -12.49
N SER A 85 5.73 -0.47 -11.81
CA SER A 85 6.29 -1.81 -11.82
C SER A 85 6.58 -2.25 -10.38
N SER A 86 6.61 -3.56 -10.17
CA SER A 86 6.97 -4.14 -8.88
C SER A 86 7.92 -5.31 -9.06
N TRP A 87 8.67 -5.63 -8.02
CA TRP A 87 9.63 -6.72 -8.03
C TRP A 87 9.61 -7.47 -6.69
N ASP A 88 10.13 -8.70 -6.73
CA ASP A 88 10.29 -9.55 -5.55
C ASP A 88 11.63 -9.27 -4.81
N ILE A 89 11.87 -10.00 -3.73
CA ILE A 89 13.09 -9.86 -2.91
C ILE A 89 14.38 -10.19 -3.67
N PHE A 90 14.28 -10.89 -4.80
CA PHE A 90 15.43 -11.23 -5.64
C PHE A 90 15.63 -10.23 -6.79
N GLY A 91 14.80 -9.18 -6.85
CA GLY A 91 14.85 -8.19 -7.90
C GLY A 91 14.16 -8.62 -9.20
N ASN A 92 13.44 -9.72 -9.20
CA ASN A 92 12.70 -10.19 -10.37
C ASN A 92 11.40 -9.40 -10.53
N PRO A 93 11.04 -8.97 -11.77
CA PRO A 93 9.78 -8.31 -12.01
C PRO A 93 8.60 -9.22 -11.65
N ILE A 94 7.62 -8.68 -10.91
CA ILE A 94 6.39 -9.39 -10.57
C ILE A 94 5.23 -8.88 -11.41
N SER A 95 5.02 -7.57 -11.41
CA SER A 95 3.89 -6.96 -12.11
C SER A 95 4.27 -5.62 -12.71
N LYS A 96 3.51 -5.26 -13.74
CA LYS A 96 3.62 -3.98 -14.42
C LYS A 96 2.23 -3.57 -14.86
N GLY A 97 1.84 -2.33 -14.61
CA GLY A 97 0.52 -1.89 -14.95
C GLY A 97 0.32 -0.41 -14.69
N SER A 98 -0.92 -0.04 -14.40
CA SER A 98 -1.30 1.34 -14.12
C SER A 98 -1.65 1.55 -12.64
N TYR A 99 -1.40 2.75 -12.16
CA TYR A 99 -1.83 3.16 -10.82
C TYR A 99 -2.65 4.44 -10.87
N GLN A 100 -3.47 4.58 -9.86
CA GLN A 100 -4.18 5.82 -9.56
C GLN A 100 -4.17 6.01 -8.05
N CYS A 101 -3.82 7.20 -7.58
CA CYS A 101 -3.84 7.47 -6.16
C CYS A 101 -4.34 8.89 -5.84
N ASP A 102 -4.97 8.99 -4.69
CA ASP A 102 -5.26 10.23 -3.98
C ASP A 102 -4.86 10.05 -2.51
N ASN A 103 -5.22 10.97 -1.64
CA ASN A 103 -4.85 10.88 -0.22
C ASN A 103 -5.50 9.72 0.53
N ASN A 104 -6.55 9.12 -0.02
CA ASN A 104 -7.34 8.11 0.67
C ASN A 104 -7.23 6.73 0.06
N ASN A 105 -6.97 6.65 -1.23
CA ASN A 105 -7.03 5.39 -1.96
C ASN A 105 -5.90 5.27 -2.97
N MET A 106 -5.48 4.03 -3.17
CA MET A 106 -4.56 3.65 -4.24
C MET A 106 -5.14 2.47 -4.99
N LYS A 107 -5.25 2.61 -6.30
CA LYS A 107 -5.71 1.56 -7.20
C LYS A 107 -4.54 1.12 -8.07
N LEU A 108 -4.29 -0.18 -8.11
CA LEU A 108 -3.31 -0.80 -9.00
C LEU A 108 -4.05 -1.76 -9.93
N GLU A 109 -3.83 -1.62 -11.23
CA GLU A 109 -4.36 -2.52 -12.24
C GLU A 109 -3.19 -3.10 -13.03
N PHE A 110 -3.10 -4.42 -13.10
CA PHE A 110 -1.98 -5.09 -13.75
C PHE A 110 -2.38 -6.47 -14.26
N ARG A 111 -1.54 -7.01 -15.10
CA ARG A 111 -1.66 -8.39 -15.54
C ARG A 111 -0.60 -9.21 -14.84
N ASP A 112 -1.03 -10.29 -14.19
CA ASP A 112 -0.12 -11.17 -13.48
C ASP A 112 0.68 -12.10 -14.43
N SER A 113 1.56 -12.92 -13.86
CA SER A 113 2.40 -13.84 -14.62
C SER A 113 1.61 -14.91 -15.40
N GLU A 114 0.37 -15.16 -15.01
CA GLU A 114 -0.53 -16.10 -15.68
C GLU A 114 -1.39 -15.45 -16.76
N GLY A 115 -1.21 -14.14 -16.97
CA GLY A 115 -1.97 -13.37 -17.95
C GLY A 115 -3.38 -12.97 -17.49
N VAL A 116 -3.65 -13.06 -16.19
CA VAL A 116 -4.93 -12.68 -15.60
C VAL A 116 -4.88 -11.21 -15.18
N ASP A 117 -5.91 -10.46 -15.55
CA ASP A 117 -6.05 -9.07 -15.13
C ASP A 117 -6.39 -9.00 -13.63
N ARG A 118 -5.60 -8.26 -12.89
CA ARG A 118 -5.73 -8.07 -11.44
C ARG A 118 -5.97 -6.61 -11.13
N LYS A 119 -6.71 -6.39 -10.05
CA LYS A 119 -6.99 -5.07 -9.53
C LYS A 119 -6.85 -5.08 -8.01
N ILE A 120 -6.03 -4.18 -7.49
CA ILE A 120 -5.90 -3.99 -6.04
C ILE A 120 -6.42 -2.61 -5.70
N LEU A 121 -7.36 -2.57 -4.77
CA LEU A 121 -7.87 -1.34 -4.18
C LEU A 121 -7.33 -1.26 -2.75
N ALA A 122 -6.39 -0.38 -2.52
CA ALA A 122 -5.80 -0.17 -1.21
C ALA A 122 -6.29 1.13 -0.61
N GLN A 123 -6.59 1.10 0.68
CA GLN A 123 -6.81 2.29 1.47
C GLN A 123 -5.47 2.86 1.89
N VAL A 124 -5.28 4.16 1.72
CA VAL A 124 -4.15 4.87 2.29
C VAL A 124 -4.48 5.16 3.75
N VAL A 125 -3.82 4.45 4.66
CA VAL A 125 -4.06 4.59 6.09
C VAL A 125 -3.46 5.89 6.61
N THR A 126 -2.19 6.11 6.29
CA THR A 126 -1.47 7.35 6.59
C THR A 126 -0.23 7.42 5.71
N PHE A 127 0.34 8.61 5.57
CA PHE A 127 1.58 8.77 4.85
C PHE A 127 2.36 10.00 5.34
N THR A 128 3.65 9.94 5.11
CA THR A 128 4.58 11.08 5.23
C THR A 128 5.33 11.22 3.90
N GLU A 129 6.27 12.12 3.85
CA GLU A 129 7.12 12.34 2.67
C GLU A 129 7.82 11.06 2.17
N ASP A 130 8.14 10.15 3.06
CA ASP A 130 8.97 8.97 2.79
C ASP A 130 8.36 7.64 3.23
N THR A 131 7.13 7.64 3.74
CA THR A 131 6.49 6.45 4.29
C THR A 131 5.00 6.45 3.93
N ILE A 132 4.49 5.31 3.46
CA ILE A 132 3.08 5.12 3.16
C ILE A 132 2.61 3.82 3.81
N TRP A 133 1.53 3.90 4.58
CA TRP A 133 0.83 2.73 5.10
C TRP A 133 -0.39 2.45 4.24
N LEU A 134 -0.47 1.23 3.73
CA LEU A 134 -1.54 0.77 2.84
C LEU A 134 -2.27 -0.43 3.45
N LYS A 135 -3.56 -0.50 3.19
CA LYS A 135 -4.42 -1.58 3.67
C LYS A 135 -5.31 -2.05 2.52
N TYR A 136 -5.34 -3.34 2.26
CA TYR A 136 -6.23 -3.92 1.26
C TYR A 136 -6.79 -5.26 1.71
N GLU A 137 -7.93 -5.63 1.15
CA GLU A 137 -8.56 -6.93 1.36
C GLU A 137 -8.22 -7.86 0.20
N ASP A 138 -7.72 -9.03 0.53
CA ASP A 138 -7.51 -10.10 -0.44
C ASP A 138 -8.68 -11.07 -0.37
N GLU A 139 -9.54 -11.02 -1.39
CA GLU A 139 -10.76 -11.83 -1.43
C GLU A 139 -10.46 -13.32 -1.65
N THR A 140 -9.38 -13.65 -2.32
CA THR A 140 -8.98 -15.03 -2.58
C THR A 140 -8.67 -15.78 -1.28
N TYR A 141 -7.98 -15.11 -0.36
CA TYR A 141 -7.57 -15.70 0.91
C TYR A 141 -8.43 -15.25 2.09
N HIS A 142 -9.41 -14.37 1.87
CA HIS A 142 -10.25 -13.78 2.91
C HIS A 142 -9.41 -13.14 4.03
N ILE A 143 -8.42 -12.38 3.65
CA ILE A 143 -7.51 -11.70 4.57
C ILE A 143 -7.50 -10.20 4.31
N THR A 144 -7.13 -9.47 5.35
CA THR A 144 -6.80 -8.04 5.26
C THR A 144 -5.31 -7.87 5.50
N VAL A 145 -4.64 -7.20 4.58
CA VAL A 145 -3.20 -6.94 4.67
C VAL A 145 -2.97 -5.46 4.85
N THR A 146 -2.20 -5.12 5.87
CA THR A 146 -1.70 -3.76 6.08
C THR A 146 -0.18 -3.79 6.05
N PHE A 147 0.40 -2.95 5.25
CA PHE A 147 1.85 -2.93 5.09
C PHE A 147 2.35 -1.50 4.85
N VAL A 148 3.61 -1.32 5.14
CA VAL A 148 4.31 -0.05 4.92
C VAL A 148 5.26 -0.16 3.74
N ILE A 149 5.31 0.90 2.95
CA ILE A 149 6.36 1.12 1.97
C ILE A 149 7.12 2.38 2.32
N ARG A 150 8.44 2.35 2.14
CA ARG A 150 9.32 3.47 2.42
C ARG A 150 10.08 3.87 1.17
N LYS A 151 10.25 5.16 0.99
CA LYS A 151 10.97 5.70 -0.16
C LYS A 151 12.44 5.34 -0.09
N VAL A 152 12.95 4.89 -1.21
CA VAL A 152 14.37 4.55 -1.36
C VAL A 152 15.17 5.78 -1.74
#